data_1b484a2627eb601ee92df542e654ff03
#
_entry.id   1b484a2627eb601ee92df542e654ff03
#
_cell.length_a   1.000
_cell.length_b   1.000
_cell.length_c   1.000
_cell.angle_alpha   90.00
_cell.angle_beta   90.00
_cell.angle_gamma   90.00
#
_symmetry.space_group_name_H-M   'P 1'
#
loop_
_entity.id
_entity.type
_entity.pdbx_description
1 polymer ?
#
loop_
_entity_poly.entity_id
_entity_poly.type
_entity_poly.pdbx_seq_one_letter_code
_entity_poly.pdbx_strand_id
1 'polypeptide(L)'
;FAATPRISLVPIPSNDIQYYKGLYLARNIDFTAGQQGFAVLADGAVFGFIEMSLGKGQIGFKFKDRKYNGGEFWYMLSDFPVEPKPHGKVSKLIVMLALSREMRRILERSNLRKSAGVFTTARTARPVSMKYRGPMTLLHRGVKDGEPYLNYVALWPETTIEEAYQKWWKNSGKN
;
A
#
# COMPACT_ATOMS: atom_id res chain seq x y z
N PHE A 1 2.60 -1.88 -19.94
CA PHE A 1 2.17 -3.13 -19.29
C PHE A 1 1.54 -4.08 -20.31
N ALA A 2 1.87 -5.37 -20.22
CA ALA A 2 1.24 -6.41 -21.02
C ALA A 2 -0.14 -6.80 -20.43
N ALA A 3 -0.96 -7.50 -21.21
CA ALA A 3 -2.27 -7.99 -20.73
C ALA A 3 -2.13 -9.06 -19.64
N THR A 4 -1.09 -9.88 -19.70
CA THR A 4 -0.80 -10.97 -18.77
C THR A 4 0.68 -10.97 -18.35
N PRO A 5 1.15 -9.95 -17.60
CA PRO A 5 2.53 -9.91 -17.18
C PRO A 5 2.75 -10.87 -16.01
N ARG A 6 3.98 -11.26 -15.81
CA ARG A 6 4.41 -11.89 -14.56
C ARG A 6 4.68 -10.82 -13.52
N ILE A 7 3.79 -10.70 -12.55
CA ILE A 7 3.95 -9.77 -11.43
C ILE A 7 4.70 -10.46 -10.29
N SER A 8 5.66 -9.75 -9.70
CA SER A 8 6.45 -10.23 -8.57
C SER A 8 6.53 -9.18 -7.47
N LEU A 9 6.43 -9.62 -6.23
CA LEU A 9 6.73 -8.84 -5.03
C LEU A 9 8.07 -9.33 -4.49
N VAL A 10 9.09 -8.50 -4.55
CA VAL A 10 10.45 -8.86 -4.14
C VAL A 10 10.79 -8.12 -2.85
N PRO A 11 10.98 -8.84 -1.72
CA PRO A 11 11.44 -8.22 -0.49
C PRO A 11 12.80 -7.54 -0.68
N ILE A 12 12.90 -6.30 -0.19
CA ILE A 12 14.14 -5.53 -0.18
C ILE A 12 14.32 -4.89 1.20
N PRO A 13 15.56 -4.54 1.60
CA PRO A 13 15.78 -3.84 2.86
C PRO A 13 14.98 -2.54 2.94
N SER A 14 14.38 -2.28 4.11
CA SER A 14 13.58 -1.08 4.32
C SER A 14 14.39 0.22 4.11
N ASN A 15 15.69 0.21 4.39
CA ASN A 15 16.57 1.34 4.15
C ASN A 15 16.69 1.69 2.66
N ASP A 16 16.57 0.72 1.76
CA ASP A 16 16.63 0.97 0.32
C ASP A 16 15.39 1.75 -0.16
N ILE A 17 14.25 1.58 0.50
CA ILE A 17 13.03 2.35 0.21
C ILE A 17 13.27 3.85 0.37
N GLN A 18 14.05 4.25 1.37
CA GLN A 18 14.37 5.67 1.59
C GLN A 18 15.12 6.29 0.41
N TYR A 19 16.08 5.56 -0.15
CA TYR A 19 16.80 5.99 -1.34
C TYR A 19 15.84 6.20 -2.53
N TYR A 20 14.97 5.24 -2.79
CA TYR A 20 13.99 5.32 -3.88
C TYR A 20 12.93 6.39 -3.65
N LYS A 21 12.52 6.65 -2.40
CA LYS A 21 11.66 7.79 -2.07
C LYS A 21 12.28 9.11 -2.50
N GLY A 22 13.57 9.30 -2.24
CA GLY A 22 14.29 10.50 -2.64
C GLY A 22 14.35 10.70 -4.16
N LEU A 23 14.37 9.60 -4.93
CA LEU A 23 14.41 9.66 -6.39
C LEU A 23 13.04 9.91 -7.03
N TYR A 24 11.98 9.29 -6.50
CA TYR A 24 10.69 9.18 -7.21
C TYR A 24 9.54 9.95 -6.58
N LEU A 25 9.65 10.38 -5.33
CA LEU A 25 8.63 11.19 -4.68
C LEU A 25 8.94 12.68 -4.81
N ALA A 26 7.96 13.45 -5.24
CA ALA A 26 8.08 14.90 -5.42
C ALA A 26 8.09 15.69 -4.09
N ARG A 27 7.92 15.03 -2.95
CA ARG A 27 7.91 15.63 -1.62
C ARG A 27 9.01 15.04 -0.77
N ASN A 28 9.71 15.90 -0.03
CA ASN A 28 10.54 15.47 1.08
C ASN A 28 9.63 14.91 2.17
N ILE A 29 9.50 13.60 2.22
CA ILE A 29 8.82 12.91 3.30
C ILE A 29 9.89 12.47 4.27
N ASP A 30 9.72 12.87 5.54
CA ASP A 30 10.63 12.48 6.61
C ASP A 30 10.80 10.96 6.65
N PHE A 31 12.03 10.54 6.96
CA PHE A 31 12.36 9.14 7.11
C PHE A 31 11.54 8.53 8.24
N THR A 32 10.74 7.54 7.89
CA THR A 32 10.10 6.66 8.85
C THR A 32 10.57 5.25 8.54
N ALA A 33 11.35 4.67 9.43
CA ALA A 33 11.84 3.30 9.25
C ALA A 33 10.67 2.32 9.25
N GLY A 34 10.49 1.61 8.16
CA GLY A 34 9.60 0.48 8.06
C GLY A 34 10.30 -0.81 8.48
N GLN A 35 9.55 -1.89 8.61
CA GLN A 35 10.10 -3.20 8.93
C GLN A 35 10.41 -4.02 7.69
N GLN A 36 9.67 -3.82 6.61
CA GLN A 36 9.86 -4.57 5.38
C GLN A 36 9.52 -3.73 4.15
N GLY A 37 10.45 -3.67 3.21
CA GLY A 37 10.28 -3.08 1.90
C GLY A 37 10.04 -4.12 0.81
N PHE A 38 9.40 -3.69 -0.29
CA PHE A 38 9.16 -4.52 -1.47
C PHE A 38 9.40 -3.70 -2.73
N ALA A 39 10.08 -4.30 -3.70
CA ALA A 39 10.02 -3.86 -5.08
C ALA A 39 8.88 -4.62 -5.79
N VAL A 40 8.13 -3.92 -6.62
CA VAL A 40 7.03 -4.49 -7.41
C VAL A 40 7.47 -4.54 -8.88
N LEU A 41 7.46 -5.73 -9.46
CA LEU A 41 7.96 -5.95 -10.81
C LEU A 41 6.87 -6.50 -11.74
N ALA A 42 6.94 -6.08 -12.99
CA ALA A 42 6.19 -6.68 -14.09
C ALA A 42 7.20 -7.17 -15.13
N ASP A 43 7.19 -8.47 -15.43
CA ASP A 43 8.12 -9.12 -16.37
C ASP A 43 9.60 -8.78 -16.08
N GLY A 44 9.96 -8.72 -14.79
CA GLY A 44 11.30 -8.41 -14.33
C GLY A 44 11.66 -6.93 -14.24
N ALA A 45 10.79 -6.02 -14.71
CA ALA A 45 11.01 -4.58 -14.63
C ALA A 45 10.31 -3.98 -13.41
N VAL A 46 11.04 -3.25 -12.58
CA VAL A 46 10.48 -2.57 -11.39
C VAL A 46 9.57 -1.43 -11.83
N PHE A 47 8.36 -1.38 -11.31
CA PHE A 47 7.43 -0.29 -11.56
C PHE A 47 6.92 0.41 -10.30
N GLY A 48 7.25 -0.08 -9.13
CA GLY A 48 6.86 0.55 -7.87
C GLY A 48 7.52 -0.05 -6.64
N PHE A 49 7.24 0.58 -5.50
CA PHE A 49 7.75 0.19 -4.20
C PHE A 49 6.65 0.25 -3.14
N ILE A 50 6.77 -0.62 -2.15
CA ILE A 50 5.87 -0.69 -0.99
C ILE A 50 6.73 -0.83 0.27
N GLU A 51 6.36 -0.12 1.34
CA GLU A 51 6.99 -0.27 2.64
C GLU A 51 5.91 -0.52 3.69
N MET A 52 6.10 -1.56 4.48
CA MET A 52 5.20 -1.99 5.54
C MET A 52 5.87 -1.91 6.91
N SER A 53 5.06 -1.58 7.91
CA SER A 53 5.45 -1.62 9.32
C SER A 53 4.33 -2.24 10.15
N LEU A 54 4.67 -2.82 11.30
CA LEU A 54 3.66 -3.29 12.25
C LEU A 54 2.89 -2.09 12.83
N GLY A 55 1.58 -2.22 12.89
CA GLY A 55 0.73 -1.21 13.50
C GLY A 55 0.95 -1.11 15.02
N LYS A 56 0.66 0.05 15.59
CA LYS A 56 0.80 0.30 17.02
C LYS A 56 -0.41 -0.21 17.78
N GLY A 57 -0.20 -1.08 18.76
CA GLY A 57 -1.25 -1.69 19.57
C GLY A 57 -2.05 -0.73 20.46
N GLN A 58 -1.59 0.49 20.64
CA GLN A 58 -2.24 1.51 21.46
C GLN A 58 -3.39 2.24 20.77
N ILE A 59 -3.53 2.07 19.44
CA ILE A 59 -4.57 2.72 18.65
C ILE A 59 -5.74 1.76 18.47
N GLY A 60 -6.92 2.12 19.02
CA GLY A 60 -8.16 1.38 18.82
C GLY A 60 -9.07 2.09 17.83
N PHE A 61 -9.81 1.33 17.02
CA PHE A 61 -10.82 1.87 16.11
C PHE A 61 -11.93 0.85 15.81
N LYS A 62 -13.08 1.36 15.41
CA LYS A 62 -14.21 0.54 14.95
C LYS A 62 -14.23 0.47 13.43
N PHE A 63 -14.42 -0.73 12.90
CA PHE A 63 -14.57 -0.97 11.47
C PHE A 63 -15.49 -2.19 11.24
N LYS A 64 -16.53 -2.03 10.42
CA LYS A 64 -17.53 -3.08 10.15
C LYS A 64 -18.10 -3.72 11.44
N ASP A 65 -18.56 -2.88 12.36
CA ASP A 65 -19.18 -3.28 13.64
C ASP A 65 -18.28 -4.08 14.59
N ARG A 66 -16.99 -4.11 14.32
CA ARG A 66 -15.98 -4.72 15.18
C ARG A 66 -14.96 -3.69 15.66
N LYS A 67 -14.58 -3.81 16.92
CA LYS A 67 -13.47 -3.01 17.50
C LYS A 67 -12.15 -3.72 17.23
N TYR A 68 -11.23 -2.99 16.61
CA TYR A 68 -9.87 -3.44 16.31
C TYR A 68 -8.85 -2.67 17.12
N ASN A 69 -7.71 -3.31 17.31
CA ASN A 69 -6.49 -2.69 17.81
C ASN A 69 -5.52 -2.48 16.63
N GLY A 70 -4.82 -1.35 16.60
CA GLY A 70 -3.86 -1.06 15.51
C GLY A 70 -2.76 -2.11 15.38
N GLY A 71 -2.41 -2.83 16.44
CA GLY A 71 -1.47 -3.95 16.38
C GLY A 71 -1.97 -5.17 15.61
N GLU A 72 -3.25 -5.25 15.27
CA GLU A 72 -3.82 -6.29 14.40
C GLU A 72 -3.62 -5.99 12.91
N PHE A 73 -3.09 -4.80 12.57
CA PHE A 73 -2.92 -4.33 11.19
C PHE A 73 -1.45 -4.08 10.86
N TRP A 74 -1.14 -4.24 9.57
CA TRP A 74 0.06 -3.67 9.00
C TRP A 74 -0.20 -2.22 8.62
N TYR A 75 0.76 -1.36 8.88
CA TYR A 75 0.73 0.02 8.43
C TYR A 75 1.55 0.16 7.15
N MET A 76 0.89 0.53 6.05
CA MET A 76 1.57 0.81 4.79
C MET A 76 2.12 2.23 4.84
N LEU A 77 3.43 2.34 5.12
CA LEU A 77 4.14 3.62 5.25
C LEU A 77 4.33 4.30 3.91
N SER A 78 4.54 3.52 2.87
CA SER A 78 4.85 4.04 1.54
C SER A 78 4.35 3.10 0.47
N ASP A 79 3.87 3.68 -0.61
CA ASP A 79 3.46 3.02 -1.83
C ASP A 79 3.59 4.04 -2.97
N PHE A 80 4.50 3.80 -3.88
CA PHE A 80 4.77 4.76 -4.95
C PHE A 80 5.31 4.11 -6.23
N PRO A 81 4.97 4.67 -7.41
CA PRO A 81 5.52 4.22 -8.68
C PRO A 81 6.92 4.78 -8.90
N VAL A 82 7.68 4.15 -9.82
CA VAL A 82 9.01 4.62 -10.23
C VAL A 82 8.94 5.83 -11.17
N GLU A 83 7.79 6.12 -11.73
CA GLU A 83 7.61 7.26 -12.63
C GLU A 83 6.73 8.33 -11.99
N PRO A 84 7.10 9.64 -12.07
CA PRO A 84 6.31 10.73 -11.50
C PRO A 84 4.89 10.86 -12.10
N LYS A 85 4.73 10.47 -13.36
CA LYS A 85 3.44 10.43 -14.07
C LYS A 85 3.23 9.04 -14.65
N PRO A 86 2.92 8.07 -13.79
CA PRO A 86 2.76 6.70 -14.25
C PRO A 86 1.55 6.56 -15.16
N HIS A 87 1.69 5.72 -16.15
CA HIS A 87 0.62 5.37 -17.05
C HIS A 87 -0.54 4.68 -16.31
N GLY A 88 -1.79 5.02 -16.66
CA GLY A 88 -2.97 4.25 -16.34
C GLY A 88 -3.25 3.93 -14.87
N LYS A 89 -3.18 4.89 -13.97
CA LYS A 89 -3.52 4.68 -12.54
C LYS A 89 -2.63 3.62 -11.84
N VAL A 90 -1.37 3.53 -12.20
CA VAL A 90 -0.39 2.58 -11.64
C VAL A 90 -0.29 2.66 -10.12
N SER A 91 -0.45 3.86 -9.54
CA SER A 91 -0.47 4.02 -8.08
C SER A 91 -1.58 3.19 -7.42
N LYS A 92 -2.75 3.09 -8.06
CA LYS A 92 -3.84 2.22 -7.58
C LYS A 92 -3.49 0.74 -7.71
N LEU A 93 -2.84 0.34 -8.81
CA LEU A 93 -2.35 -1.03 -8.97
C LEU A 93 -1.41 -1.42 -7.83
N ILE A 94 -0.45 -0.56 -7.48
CA ILE A 94 0.48 -0.82 -6.39
C ILE A 94 -0.27 -1.07 -5.06
N VAL A 95 -1.29 -0.26 -4.76
CA VAL A 95 -2.14 -0.48 -3.57
C VAL A 95 -2.87 -1.81 -3.64
N MET A 96 -3.44 -2.16 -4.79
CA MET A 96 -4.14 -3.45 -4.96
C MET A 96 -3.20 -4.65 -4.76
N LEU A 97 -1.95 -4.55 -5.24
CA LEU A 97 -0.94 -5.59 -5.05
C LEU A 97 -0.45 -5.67 -3.58
N ALA A 98 -0.37 -4.53 -2.90
CA ALA A 98 -0.06 -4.47 -1.47
C ALA A 98 -1.12 -5.17 -0.60
N LEU A 99 -2.35 -5.27 -1.09
CA LEU A 99 -3.46 -5.96 -0.43
C LEU A 99 -3.66 -7.40 -0.91
N SER A 100 -2.73 -7.94 -1.67
CA SER A 100 -2.84 -9.29 -2.22
C SER A 100 -2.65 -10.38 -1.17
N ARG A 101 -3.17 -11.54 -1.48
CA ARG A 101 -2.98 -12.78 -0.71
C ARG A 101 -1.49 -13.14 -0.55
N GLU A 102 -0.69 -12.92 -1.59
CA GLU A 102 0.75 -13.17 -1.56
C GLU A 102 1.47 -12.21 -0.61
N MET A 103 1.11 -10.92 -0.61
CA MET A 103 1.65 -9.94 0.35
C MET A 103 1.35 -10.37 1.80
N ARG A 104 0.11 -10.73 2.09
CA ARG A 104 -0.28 -11.23 3.41
C ARG A 104 0.57 -12.42 3.84
N ARG A 105 0.78 -13.39 2.96
CA ARG A 105 1.59 -14.57 3.25
C ARG A 105 3.04 -14.22 3.59
N ILE A 106 3.66 -13.34 2.82
CA ILE A 106 5.04 -12.89 3.07
C ILE A 106 5.14 -12.22 4.43
N LEU A 107 4.25 -11.28 4.72
CA LEU A 107 4.26 -10.52 5.98
C LEU A 107 4.01 -11.42 7.20
N GLU A 108 3.03 -12.32 7.12
CA GLU A 108 2.69 -13.21 8.22
C GLU A 108 3.78 -14.27 8.48
N ARG A 109 4.45 -14.77 7.42
CA ARG A 109 5.58 -15.70 7.57
C ARG A 109 6.80 -15.05 8.18
N SER A 110 7.18 -13.87 7.68
CA SER A 110 8.38 -13.15 8.14
C SER A 110 8.29 -12.73 9.60
N ASN A 111 7.09 -12.51 10.12
CA ASN A 111 6.87 -12.01 11.47
C ASN A 111 6.20 -13.02 12.40
N LEU A 112 5.93 -14.23 11.93
CA LEU A 112 5.27 -15.32 12.67
C LEU A 112 3.98 -14.84 13.35
N ARG A 113 3.22 -13.99 12.66
CA ARG A 113 2.05 -13.31 13.22
C ARG A 113 0.95 -13.17 12.18
N LYS A 114 -0.27 -13.50 12.61
CA LYS A 114 -1.48 -13.23 11.84
C LYS A 114 -1.87 -11.76 11.94
N SER A 115 -2.48 -11.23 10.91
CA SER A 115 -2.97 -9.86 10.84
C SER A 115 -4.36 -9.79 10.24
N ALA A 116 -5.11 -8.74 10.58
CA ALA A 116 -6.47 -8.53 10.10
C ALA A 116 -6.50 -7.81 8.73
N GLY A 117 -5.54 -6.93 8.47
CA GLY A 117 -5.52 -6.14 7.26
C GLY A 117 -4.41 -5.11 7.22
N VAL A 118 -4.65 -4.07 6.43
CA VAL A 118 -3.70 -2.97 6.19
C VAL A 118 -4.37 -1.63 6.49
N PHE A 119 -3.62 -0.76 7.12
CA PHE A 119 -3.98 0.62 7.43
C PHE A 119 -2.99 1.57 6.77
N THR A 120 -3.45 2.72 6.29
CA THR A 120 -2.56 3.75 5.76
C THR A 120 -3.12 5.15 5.95
N THR A 121 -2.26 6.14 5.84
CA THR A 121 -2.63 7.56 5.95
C THR A 121 -2.21 8.30 4.68
N ALA A 122 -3.16 8.99 4.07
CA ALA A 122 -2.89 9.92 2.97
C ALA A 122 -2.84 11.35 3.52
N ARG A 123 -1.74 12.05 3.29
CA ARG A 123 -1.62 13.48 3.59
C ARG A 123 -2.15 14.28 2.42
N THR A 124 -3.37 14.76 2.53
CA THR A 124 -4.03 15.49 1.45
C THR A 124 -5.19 16.33 1.99
N ALA A 125 -5.41 17.50 1.38
CA ALA A 125 -6.59 18.33 1.62
C ALA A 125 -7.80 17.89 0.78
N ARG A 126 -7.62 16.95 -0.15
CA ARG A 126 -8.70 16.43 -0.98
C ARG A 126 -9.67 15.59 -0.14
N PRO A 127 -10.97 15.54 -0.49
CA PRO A 127 -11.97 14.76 0.26
C PRO A 127 -11.72 13.26 0.18
N VAL A 128 -11.02 12.78 -0.85
CA VAL A 128 -10.67 11.36 -1.02
C VAL A 128 -9.30 11.22 -1.68
N SER A 129 -8.62 10.10 -1.42
CA SER A 129 -7.43 9.70 -2.17
C SER A 129 -7.83 8.72 -3.26
N MET A 130 -7.58 9.08 -4.52
CA MET A 130 -8.00 8.26 -5.67
C MET A 130 -7.29 6.91 -5.77
N LYS A 131 -6.07 6.80 -5.24
CA LYS A 131 -5.36 5.52 -5.24
C LYS A 131 -5.89 4.54 -4.18
N TYR A 132 -6.36 5.04 -3.04
CA TYR A 132 -6.91 4.21 -1.97
C TYR A 132 -8.40 3.96 -2.11
N ARG A 133 -9.13 4.88 -2.73
CA ARG A 133 -10.56 4.73 -2.97
C ARG A 133 -10.84 3.51 -3.83
N GLY A 134 -11.66 2.61 -3.30
CA GLY A 134 -12.01 1.32 -3.91
C GLY A 134 -11.28 0.16 -3.26
N PRO A 135 -9.94 0.05 -3.35
CA PRO A 135 -9.20 -1.01 -2.64
C PRO A 135 -9.31 -0.92 -1.11
N MET A 136 -9.42 0.29 -0.58
CA MET A 136 -9.52 0.54 0.86
C MET A 136 -10.74 1.40 1.19
N THR A 137 -11.13 1.41 2.46
CA THR A 137 -12.25 2.20 2.97
C THR A 137 -11.74 3.39 3.78
N LEU A 138 -12.28 4.58 3.53
CA LEU A 138 -12.00 5.76 4.34
C LEU A 138 -12.58 5.58 5.74
N LEU A 139 -11.72 5.58 6.75
CA LEU A 139 -12.09 5.39 8.16
C LEU A 139 -12.27 6.72 8.88
N HIS A 140 -11.35 7.66 8.68
CA HIS A 140 -11.30 8.90 9.44
C HIS A 140 -10.64 10.02 8.65
N ARG A 141 -11.09 11.25 8.90
CA ARG A 141 -10.46 12.49 8.41
C ARG A 141 -9.99 13.30 9.61
N GLY A 142 -8.87 13.95 9.49
CA GLY A 142 -8.36 14.80 10.57
C GLY A 142 -7.34 15.80 10.10
N VAL A 143 -6.83 16.55 11.07
CA VAL A 143 -5.73 17.50 10.88
C VAL A 143 -4.69 17.22 11.94
N LYS A 144 -3.42 17.10 11.55
CA LYS A 144 -2.30 16.94 12.44
C LYS A 144 -1.21 17.95 12.07
N ASP A 145 -0.77 18.73 13.06
CA ASP A 145 0.25 19.78 12.88
C ASP A 145 -0.09 20.75 11.73
N GLY A 146 -1.39 21.10 11.59
CA GLY A 146 -1.88 21.98 10.54
C GLY A 146 -2.08 21.29 9.17
N GLU A 147 -1.73 20.02 9.03
CA GLU A 147 -1.87 19.27 7.77
C GLU A 147 -3.07 18.34 7.78
N PRO A 148 -3.97 18.42 6.78
CA PRO A 148 -5.09 17.51 6.66
C PRO A 148 -4.63 16.11 6.23
N TYR A 149 -5.30 15.09 6.78
CA TYR A 149 -5.03 13.70 6.44
C TYR A 149 -6.30 12.86 6.33
N LEU A 150 -6.19 11.74 5.64
CA LEU A 150 -7.23 10.72 5.50
C LEU A 150 -6.64 9.37 5.93
N ASN A 151 -7.35 8.67 6.82
CA ASN A 151 -7.00 7.31 7.22
C ASN A 151 -7.84 6.30 6.45
N TYR A 152 -7.16 5.35 5.82
CA TYR A 152 -7.78 4.26 5.08
C TYR A 152 -7.45 2.92 5.71
N VAL A 153 -8.39 1.99 5.62
CA VAL A 153 -8.26 0.64 6.15
C VAL A 153 -8.83 -0.38 5.18
N ALA A 154 -8.22 -1.56 5.13
CA ALA A 154 -8.77 -2.72 4.43
C ALA A 154 -8.50 -3.98 5.24
N LEU A 155 -9.50 -4.83 5.38
CA LEU A 155 -9.28 -6.22 5.77
C LEU A 155 -8.64 -6.97 4.61
N TRP A 156 -7.79 -7.98 4.91
CA TRP A 156 -7.16 -8.73 3.83
C TRP A 156 -8.20 -9.34 2.90
N PRO A 157 -8.19 -8.99 1.61
CA PRO A 157 -9.02 -9.67 0.62
C PRO A 157 -8.43 -11.04 0.28
N GLU A 158 -9.25 -11.92 -0.26
CA GLU A 158 -8.83 -13.22 -0.78
C GLU A 158 -8.24 -13.14 -2.21
N THR A 159 -7.92 -11.95 -2.67
CA THR A 159 -7.50 -11.65 -4.03
C THR A 159 -6.02 -11.96 -4.25
N THR A 160 -5.71 -12.75 -5.27
CA THR A 160 -4.32 -13.01 -5.68
C THR A 160 -3.73 -11.81 -6.44
N ILE A 161 -2.40 -11.79 -6.59
CA ILE A 161 -1.70 -10.81 -7.44
C ILE A 161 -2.27 -10.79 -8.86
N GLU A 162 -2.48 -11.96 -9.45
CA GLU A 162 -2.99 -12.09 -10.82
C GLU A 162 -4.40 -11.55 -10.95
N GLU A 163 -5.29 -11.88 -10.03
CA GLU A 163 -6.67 -11.38 -10.01
C GLU A 163 -6.70 -9.85 -9.81
N ALA A 164 -5.86 -9.32 -8.91
CA ALA A 164 -5.73 -7.88 -8.69
C ALA A 164 -5.27 -7.16 -9.97
N TYR A 165 -4.25 -7.70 -10.63
CA TYR A 165 -3.77 -7.14 -11.89
C TYR A 165 -4.84 -7.19 -12.98
N GLN A 166 -5.54 -8.30 -13.17
CA GLN A 166 -6.58 -8.43 -14.18
C GLN A 166 -7.76 -7.47 -13.95
N LYS A 167 -8.14 -7.29 -12.68
CA LYS A 167 -9.17 -6.31 -12.33
C LYS A 167 -8.73 -4.88 -12.68
N TRP A 168 -7.51 -4.53 -12.34
CA TRP A 168 -6.94 -3.23 -12.69
C TRP A 168 -6.83 -3.04 -14.21
N TRP A 169 -6.34 -4.06 -14.93
CA TRP A 169 -6.18 -4.03 -16.38
C TRP A 169 -7.49 -3.78 -17.10
N LYS A 170 -8.56 -4.48 -16.72
CA LYS A 170 -9.90 -4.27 -17.30
C LYS A 170 -10.40 -2.84 -17.12
N ASN A 171 -10.10 -2.21 -15.99
CA ASN A 171 -10.64 -0.91 -15.63
C ASN A 171 -9.73 0.27 -16.02
N SER A 172 -8.43 0.06 -16.20
CA SER A 172 -7.47 1.15 -16.31
C SER A 172 -6.25 0.86 -17.18
N GLY A 173 -5.91 -0.39 -17.42
CA GLY A 173 -4.65 -0.79 -18.05
C GLY A 173 -4.62 -0.70 -19.57
N LYS A 174 -5.78 -0.52 -20.19
CA LYS A 174 -5.92 -0.50 -21.66
C LYS A 174 -5.69 0.86 -22.31
N ASN A 175 -5.50 1.90 -21.50
CA ASN A 175 -5.35 3.28 -21.97
C ASN A 175 -3.91 3.72 -21.99
#